data_df72f601c3ecb13998718a1444014e40
#
_entry.id   df72f601c3ecb13998718a1444014e40
#
_cell.length_a   1.000
_cell.length_b   1.000
_cell.length_c   1.000
_cell.angle_alpha   90.00
_cell.angle_beta   90.00
_cell.angle_gamma   90.00
#
_symmetry.space_group_name_H-M   'P 1'
#
loop_
_entity.id
_entity.type
_entity.pdbx_description
1 polymer ?
#
loop_
_entity_poly.entity_id
_entity_poly.type
_entity_poly.pdbx_seq_one_letter_code
_entity_poly.pdbx_strand_id
1 'polypeptide(L)'
;MTRSDDVINEDGHDVIAAHTRVVRGMAAALAAIAATGAGVTAAAANVMFTFALDTKAKRSMFNMPHEETPKGIEFDMSEQLEAARWFEEAKQSVTLRSHDGLKLHGWLLDPDCSDPQPHLYAICCHGYAGEPAEMAKWAHRYAQLGFTVLLPAQRAHELSEGRYVGMGLLESDDLLGWVSLITAADPDARILLHGNSMGAATVMIAAGDARLPRNVVAAISDCGYSSVVSQFTDNAEAMFRLPHSLAVLLVKVASHVSERKAGYRFEDASCVKALRHATIPMMFIHGGADTFVNPKYLDINYNACASIDREKLLIPGADHT
;
A
#
# COMPACT_ATOMS: atom_id res chain seq x y z
N MET A 1 -29.67 -16.64 -37.30
CA MET A 1 -29.05 -17.93 -37.07
C MET A 1 -27.66 -17.89 -37.65
N THR A 2 -26.63 -17.72 -36.83
CA THR A 2 -25.29 -18.30 -36.94
C THR A 2 -24.39 -17.63 -35.90
N ARG A 3 -24.06 -18.39 -34.90
CA ARG A 3 -22.79 -18.50 -34.15
C ARG A 3 -21.94 -17.26 -34.00
N SER A 4 -21.96 -16.74 -32.76
CA SER A 4 -20.89 -15.96 -32.16
C SER A 4 -20.76 -16.34 -30.66
N ASP A 5 -20.55 -17.61 -30.38
CA ASP A 5 -20.23 -18.12 -29.06
C ASP A 5 -19.08 -19.11 -29.29
N ASP A 6 -17.82 -18.66 -29.16
CA ASP A 6 -16.63 -19.49 -28.95
C ASP A 6 -15.32 -18.68 -29.14
N VAL A 7 -15.16 -17.56 -28.39
CA VAL A 7 -13.84 -16.92 -28.22
C VAL A 7 -13.72 -16.37 -26.79
N ILE A 8 -13.97 -17.20 -25.82
CA ILE A 8 -13.58 -16.91 -24.43
C ILE A 8 -13.19 -18.27 -23.83
N ASN A 9 -11.92 -18.55 -23.61
CA ASN A 9 -11.49 -19.41 -22.50
C ASN A 9 -10.12 -20.10 -22.61
N GLU A 10 -9.18 -19.70 -23.42
CA GLU A 10 -7.85 -20.32 -23.32
C GLU A 10 -6.89 -19.49 -22.45
N ASP A 11 -6.94 -18.15 -22.50
CA ASP A 11 -5.99 -17.31 -21.76
C ASP A 11 -6.29 -17.22 -20.24
N GLY A 12 -7.55 -17.22 -19.83
CA GLY A 12 -7.93 -17.17 -18.42
C GLY A 12 -7.58 -18.45 -17.61
N HIS A 13 -7.66 -19.61 -18.25
CA HIS A 13 -7.28 -20.88 -17.62
C HIS A 13 -5.76 -21.02 -17.43
N ASP A 14 -4.97 -20.48 -18.33
CA ASP A 14 -3.51 -20.53 -18.26
C ASP A 14 -2.95 -19.59 -17.17
N VAL A 15 -3.60 -18.47 -16.93
CA VAL A 15 -3.21 -17.49 -15.89
C VAL A 15 -3.50 -18.04 -14.48
N ILE A 16 -4.71 -18.58 -14.26
CA ILE A 16 -5.08 -19.24 -12.99
C ILE A 16 -4.18 -20.46 -12.74
N ALA A 17 -3.86 -21.23 -13.79
CA ALA A 17 -2.96 -22.36 -13.71
C ALA A 17 -1.50 -21.94 -13.44
N ALA A 18 -1.07 -20.76 -13.89
CA ALA A 18 0.25 -20.20 -13.61
C ALA A 18 0.35 -19.70 -12.16
N HIS A 19 -0.65 -18.98 -11.67
CA HIS A 19 -0.75 -18.55 -10.27
C HIS A 19 -0.78 -19.75 -9.32
N THR A 20 -1.65 -20.72 -9.59
CA THR A 20 -1.75 -21.96 -8.82
C THR A 20 -0.44 -22.77 -8.85
N ARG A 21 0.29 -22.77 -9.97
CA ARG A 21 1.61 -23.44 -10.09
C ARG A 21 2.70 -22.72 -9.30
N VAL A 22 2.73 -21.39 -9.29
CA VAL A 22 3.70 -20.61 -8.49
C VAL A 22 3.41 -20.77 -7.01
N VAL A 23 2.16 -20.61 -6.58
CA VAL A 23 1.76 -20.82 -5.18
C VAL A 23 2.03 -22.25 -4.73
N ARG A 24 1.71 -23.25 -5.55
CA ARG A 24 2.03 -24.66 -5.26
C ARG A 24 3.52 -24.96 -5.27
N GLY A 25 4.28 -24.34 -6.16
CA GLY A 25 5.74 -24.43 -6.19
C GLY A 25 6.40 -23.82 -4.97
N MET A 26 5.89 -22.67 -4.51
CA MET A 26 6.32 -22.03 -3.26
C MET A 26 5.91 -22.88 -2.04
N ALA A 27 4.68 -23.41 -2.00
CA ALA A 27 4.24 -24.29 -0.94
C ALA A 27 5.06 -25.59 -0.88
N ALA A 28 5.43 -26.18 -2.01
CA ALA A 28 6.30 -27.36 -2.08
C ALA A 28 7.74 -27.05 -1.64
N ALA A 29 8.29 -25.89 -2.03
CA ALA A 29 9.59 -25.42 -1.56
C ALA A 29 9.58 -25.19 -0.04
N LEU A 30 8.50 -24.62 0.49
CA LEU A 30 8.30 -24.38 1.92
C LEU A 30 8.07 -25.69 2.71
N ALA A 31 7.38 -26.68 2.14
CA ALA A 31 7.24 -28.00 2.74
C ALA A 31 8.58 -28.76 2.82
N ALA A 32 9.47 -28.58 1.83
CA ALA A 32 10.83 -29.11 1.86
C ALA A 32 11.70 -28.46 2.97
N ILE A 33 11.38 -27.23 3.42
CA ILE A 33 12.04 -26.53 4.53
C ILE A 33 11.89 -27.29 5.84
N ALA A 34 10.74 -27.87 6.10
CA ALA A 34 10.48 -28.64 7.30
C ALA A 34 11.36 -29.88 7.43
N ALA A 35 11.99 -30.32 6.33
CA ALA A 35 12.74 -31.57 6.24
C ALA A 35 14.27 -31.42 6.13
N THR A 36 14.85 -30.25 5.79
CA THR A 36 16.24 -30.17 5.32
C THR A 36 17.16 -29.04 5.88
N GLY A 37 16.74 -28.30 6.91
CA GLY A 37 17.70 -27.42 7.65
C GLY A 37 17.91 -26.01 7.07
N ALA A 38 18.87 -25.26 7.67
CA ALA A 38 19.06 -23.81 7.53
C ALA A 38 19.25 -23.28 6.08
N GLY A 39 19.88 -24.05 5.20
CA GLY A 39 20.11 -23.64 3.79
C GLY A 39 18.82 -23.49 2.98
N VAL A 40 17.86 -24.38 3.22
CA VAL A 40 16.57 -24.35 2.51
C VAL A 40 15.69 -23.22 3.02
N THR A 41 15.73 -22.93 4.33
CA THR A 41 15.03 -21.76 4.91
C THR A 41 15.54 -20.46 4.31
N ALA A 42 16.83 -20.29 4.12
CA ALA A 42 17.42 -19.10 3.51
C ALA A 42 17.01 -18.96 2.03
N ALA A 43 16.99 -20.07 1.28
CA ALA A 43 16.56 -20.07 -0.13
C ALA A 43 15.07 -19.68 -0.24
N ALA A 44 14.20 -20.24 0.60
CA ALA A 44 12.78 -19.91 0.60
C ALA A 44 12.50 -18.47 1.04
N ALA A 45 13.21 -17.98 2.05
CA ALA A 45 13.12 -16.58 2.47
C ALA A 45 13.55 -15.62 1.35
N ASN A 46 14.60 -15.96 0.61
CA ASN A 46 15.01 -15.19 -0.56
C ASN A 46 13.97 -15.23 -1.69
N VAL A 47 13.32 -16.37 -1.92
CA VAL A 47 12.22 -16.49 -2.89
C VAL A 47 11.04 -15.64 -2.44
N MET A 48 10.64 -15.71 -1.17
CA MET A 48 9.56 -14.91 -0.61
C MET A 48 9.85 -13.41 -0.75
N PHE A 49 11.04 -12.97 -0.35
CA PHE A 49 11.47 -11.58 -0.50
C PHE A 49 11.41 -11.13 -1.96
N THR A 50 11.98 -11.92 -2.87
CA THR A 50 12.04 -11.57 -4.28
C THR A 50 10.64 -11.51 -4.90
N PHE A 51 9.77 -12.46 -4.53
CA PHE A 51 8.39 -12.48 -4.99
C PHE A 51 7.59 -11.27 -4.48
N ALA A 52 7.71 -10.94 -3.19
CA ALA A 52 6.90 -9.90 -2.57
C ALA A 52 7.46 -8.48 -2.77
N LEU A 53 8.78 -8.28 -2.86
CA LEU A 53 9.35 -6.94 -2.74
C LEU A 53 10.25 -6.50 -3.90
N ASP A 54 10.64 -7.41 -4.80
CA ASP A 54 11.47 -7.06 -5.96
C ASP A 54 10.60 -6.84 -7.20
N THR A 55 10.24 -5.60 -7.48
CA THR A 55 9.34 -5.25 -8.60
C THR A 55 9.92 -5.58 -9.98
N LYS A 56 11.25 -5.75 -10.09
CA LYS A 56 11.94 -6.07 -11.35
C LYS A 56 12.18 -7.56 -11.56
N ALA A 57 11.81 -8.40 -10.58
CA ALA A 57 11.97 -9.84 -10.73
C ALA A 57 10.86 -10.42 -11.63
N LYS A 58 11.23 -11.28 -12.60
CA LYS A 58 10.28 -11.90 -13.54
C LYS A 58 9.13 -12.66 -12.88
N ARG A 59 9.34 -13.17 -11.67
CA ARG A 59 8.33 -13.88 -10.86
C ARG A 59 7.96 -13.07 -9.63
N SER A 60 7.83 -11.76 -9.77
CA SER A 60 7.33 -10.87 -8.75
C SER A 60 5.81 -10.82 -8.81
N MET A 61 5.18 -10.57 -7.67
CA MET A 61 3.74 -10.28 -7.57
C MET A 61 3.32 -9.09 -8.45
N PHE A 62 4.21 -8.12 -8.64
CA PHE A 62 4.01 -6.95 -9.51
C PHE A 62 3.92 -7.27 -11.01
N ASN A 63 4.38 -8.44 -11.43
CA ASN A 63 4.36 -8.89 -12.81
C ASN A 63 3.32 -10.00 -13.05
N MET A 64 2.43 -10.23 -12.07
CA MET A 64 1.30 -11.14 -12.22
C MET A 64 0.08 -10.39 -12.75
N PRO A 65 -0.73 -11.01 -13.60
CA PRO A 65 -2.02 -10.44 -13.99
C PRO A 65 -2.88 -10.24 -12.74
N HIS A 66 -3.46 -9.05 -12.60
CA HIS A 66 -4.44 -8.78 -11.56
C HIS A 66 -5.68 -9.64 -11.81
N GLU A 67 -6.22 -10.29 -10.78
CA GLU A 67 -7.51 -10.95 -10.87
C GLU A 67 -8.58 -9.88 -11.04
N GLU A 68 -9.40 -10.02 -12.08
CA GLU A 68 -10.60 -9.21 -12.22
C GLU A 68 -11.55 -9.47 -11.05
N THR A 69 -12.22 -8.42 -10.60
CA THR A 69 -13.23 -8.46 -9.53
C THR A 69 -14.17 -9.66 -9.72
N PRO A 70 -14.52 -10.41 -8.66
CA PRO A 70 -15.40 -11.56 -8.77
C PRO A 70 -16.69 -11.20 -9.49
N LYS A 71 -17.01 -11.90 -10.59
CA LYS A 71 -18.24 -11.72 -11.36
C LYS A 71 -19.43 -12.05 -10.46
N GLY A 72 -20.31 -11.09 -10.21
CA GLY A 72 -21.60 -11.35 -9.55
C GLY A 72 -22.01 -10.37 -8.46
N ILE A 73 -21.20 -9.38 -8.11
CA ILE A 73 -21.61 -8.28 -7.26
C ILE A 73 -21.74 -7.05 -8.17
N GLU A 74 -22.96 -6.57 -8.40
CA GLU A 74 -23.18 -5.28 -9.07
C GLU A 74 -22.79 -4.17 -8.08
N PHE A 75 -21.59 -3.61 -8.26
CA PHE A 75 -21.20 -2.36 -7.61
C PHE A 75 -21.63 -1.20 -8.52
N ASP A 76 -22.16 -0.14 -7.93
CA ASP A 76 -22.27 1.13 -8.65
C ASP A 76 -20.88 1.70 -8.88
N MET A 77 -20.34 1.45 -10.07
CA MET A 77 -19.03 1.92 -10.50
C MET A 77 -19.06 3.34 -11.08
N SER A 78 -20.21 4.03 -11.05
CA SER A 78 -20.36 5.35 -11.69
C SER A 78 -19.39 6.37 -11.11
N GLU A 79 -19.24 6.42 -9.80
CA GLU A 79 -18.33 7.31 -9.11
C GLU A 79 -16.87 7.01 -9.41
N GLN A 80 -16.47 5.73 -9.45
CA GLN A 80 -15.12 5.31 -9.82
C GLN A 80 -14.78 5.68 -11.26
N LEU A 81 -15.71 5.48 -12.20
CA LEU A 81 -15.53 5.82 -13.61
C LEU A 81 -15.46 7.34 -13.84
N GLU A 82 -16.28 8.11 -13.12
CA GLU A 82 -16.21 9.56 -13.13
C GLU A 82 -14.88 10.07 -12.60
N ALA A 83 -14.46 9.60 -11.43
CA ALA A 83 -13.19 9.97 -10.83
C ALA A 83 -11.97 9.56 -11.67
N ALA A 84 -12.00 8.38 -12.29
CA ALA A 84 -10.94 7.93 -13.19
C ALA A 84 -10.83 8.83 -14.43
N ARG A 85 -11.96 9.24 -15.03
CA ARG A 85 -11.99 10.16 -16.17
C ARG A 85 -11.46 11.54 -15.75
N TRP A 86 -11.96 12.09 -14.65
CA TRP A 86 -11.49 13.36 -14.10
C TRP A 86 -9.98 13.32 -13.83
N PHE A 87 -9.48 12.24 -13.24
CA PHE A 87 -8.05 12.08 -12.97
C PHE A 87 -7.23 12.14 -14.26
N GLU A 88 -7.63 11.41 -15.31
CA GLU A 88 -6.92 11.43 -16.61
C GLU A 88 -6.92 12.81 -17.27
N GLU A 89 -7.99 13.59 -17.12
CA GLU A 89 -8.13 14.92 -17.72
C GLU A 89 -7.41 16.01 -16.92
N ALA A 90 -7.34 15.89 -15.59
CA ALA A 90 -6.87 16.96 -14.70
C ALA A 90 -5.41 16.78 -14.21
N LYS A 91 -4.84 15.56 -14.32
CA LYS A 91 -3.53 15.25 -13.73
C LYS A 91 -2.37 16.02 -14.35
N GLN A 92 -1.52 16.58 -13.50
CA GLN A 92 -0.31 17.29 -13.86
C GLN A 92 0.91 16.56 -13.26
N SER A 93 1.92 16.29 -14.11
CA SER A 93 3.11 15.55 -13.69
C SER A 93 4.00 16.40 -12.80
N VAL A 94 4.38 15.87 -11.64
CA VAL A 94 5.37 16.44 -10.75
C VAL A 94 6.43 15.41 -10.39
N THR A 95 7.64 15.85 -10.07
CA THR A 95 8.73 14.94 -9.71
C THR A 95 9.45 15.41 -8.46
N LEU A 96 9.93 14.47 -7.68
CA LEU A 96 10.72 14.67 -6.48
C LEU A 96 11.98 13.79 -6.55
N ARG A 97 13.10 14.25 -6.01
CA ARG A 97 14.25 13.40 -5.73
C ARG A 97 14.19 12.94 -4.28
N SER A 98 14.12 11.63 -4.06
CA SER A 98 14.11 11.05 -2.72
C SER A 98 15.43 11.29 -1.98
N HIS A 99 15.43 11.10 -0.67
CA HIS A 99 16.64 11.23 0.15
C HIS A 99 17.78 10.27 -0.31
N ASP A 100 17.45 9.08 -0.77
CA ASP A 100 18.39 8.08 -1.30
C ASP A 100 18.63 8.21 -2.81
N GLY A 101 18.17 9.30 -3.45
CA GLY A 101 18.52 9.71 -4.80
C GLY A 101 17.62 9.18 -5.92
N LEU A 102 16.53 8.49 -5.62
CA LEU A 102 15.57 8.04 -6.62
C LEU A 102 14.79 9.23 -7.20
N LYS A 103 14.51 9.18 -8.50
CA LYS A 103 13.54 10.08 -9.11
C LYS A 103 12.14 9.52 -8.88
N LEU A 104 11.38 10.20 -8.03
CA LEU A 104 9.99 9.87 -7.75
C LEU A 104 9.07 10.72 -8.61
N HIS A 105 7.93 10.17 -8.95
CA HIS A 105 6.89 10.78 -9.74
C HIS A 105 5.60 10.89 -8.94
N GLY A 106 4.79 11.88 -9.23
CA GLY A 106 3.45 12.06 -8.66
C GLY A 106 2.56 12.87 -9.59
N TRP A 107 1.28 12.83 -9.34
CA TRP A 107 0.26 13.56 -10.05
C TRP A 107 -0.34 14.64 -9.14
N LEU A 108 -0.23 15.90 -9.57
CA LEU A 108 -0.88 17.03 -8.92
C LEU A 108 -2.20 17.31 -9.61
N LEU A 109 -3.23 17.59 -8.85
CA LEU A 109 -4.59 17.82 -9.28
C LEU A 109 -5.12 19.08 -8.61
N ASP A 110 -5.60 20.02 -9.42
CA ASP A 110 -6.19 21.25 -8.93
C ASP A 110 -7.58 20.99 -8.31
N PRO A 111 -8.07 21.87 -7.44
CA PRO A 111 -9.43 21.80 -6.92
C PRO A 111 -10.48 21.76 -8.03
N ASP A 112 -11.49 20.91 -7.86
CA ASP A 112 -12.62 20.77 -8.79
C ASP A 112 -13.91 21.32 -8.15
N CYS A 113 -13.91 22.61 -7.84
CA CYS A 113 -15.05 23.29 -7.24
C CYS A 113 -15.03 24.81 -7.54
N SER A 114 -16.15 25.48 -7.27
CA SER A 114 -16.30 26.92 -7.50
C SER A 114 -15.63 27.82 -6.45
N ASP A 115 -15.25 27.25 -5.29
CA ASP A 115 -14.64 27.96 -4.16
C ASP A 115 -13.42 27.20 -3.63
N PRO A 116 -12.28 27.20 -4.36
CA PRO A 116 -11.06 26.55 -3.91
C PRO A 116 -10.58 27.10 -2.58
N GLN A 117 -10.18 26.21 -1.70
CA GLN A 117 -9.68 26.58 -0.38
C GLN A 117 -8.17 26.87 -0.45
N PRO A 118 -7.71 28.11 -0.16
CA PRO A 118 -6.29 28.42 -0.20
C PRO A 118 -5.53 27.60 0.85
N HIS A 119 -4.31 27.22 0.52
CA HIS A 119 -3.39 26.51 1.41
C HIS A 119 -3.89 25.13 1.87
N LEU A 120 -4.92 24.56 1.23
CA LEU A 120 -5.50 23.27 1.61
C LEU A 120 -5.06 22.16 0.64
N TYR A 121 -4.34 21.16 1.17
CA TYR A 121 -3.75 20.08 0.39
C TYR A 121 -4.13 18.71 0.93
N ALA A 122 -4.26 17.73 0.05
CA ALA A 122 -4.34 16.32 0.40
C ALA A 122 -3.24 15.53 -0.33
N ILE A 123 -2.56 14.62 0.38
CA ILE A 123 -1.65 13.65 -0.24
C ILE A 123 -2.25 12.27 -0.04
N CYS A 124 -2.56 11.58 -1.16
CA CYS A 124 -3.20 10.26 -1.13
C CYS A 124 -2.23 9.18 -1.63
N CYS A 125 -1.87 8.26 -0.74
CA CYS A 125 -0.90 7.18 -0.98
C CYS A 125 -1.62 5.87 -1.32
N HIS A 126 -1.34 5.30 -2.50
CA HIS A 126 -1.94 4.05 -2.97
C HIS A 126 -1.42 2.81 -2.23
N GLY A 127 -2.06 1.66 -2.45
CA GLY A 127 -1.72 0.38 -1.87
C GLY A 127 -0.50 -0.31 -2.50
N TYR A 128 -0.20 -1.50 -1.98
CA TYR A 128 0.85 -2.38 -2.49
C TYR A 128 0.49 -2.92 -3.87
N ALA A 129 1.46 -2.89 -4.79
CA ALA A 129 1.31 -3.23 -6.20
C ALA A 129 0.26 -2.39 -6.97
N GLY A 130 -0.25 -1.32 -6.34
CA GLY A 130 -1.19 -0.40 -6.94
C GLY A 130 -0.52 0.76 -7.68
N GLU A 131 -1.36 1.72 -8.09
CA GLU A 131 -0.93 2.93 -8.78
C GLU A 131 -1.71 4.15 -8.30
N PRO A 132 -1.24 5.39 -8.56
CA PRO A 132 -1.93 6.61 -8.13
C PRO A 132 -3.40 6.70 -8.55
N ALA A 133 -3.75 6.17 -9.73
CA ALA A 133 -5.13 6.16 -10.25
C ALA A 133 -6.13 5.44 -9.33
N GLU A 134 -5.70 4.46 -8.52
CA GLU A 134 -6.56 3.78 -7.55
C GLU A 134 -7.09 4.72 -6.47
N MET A 135 -6.35 5.81 -6.19
CA MET A 135 -6.78 6.84 -5.25
C MET A 135 -7.65 7.94 -5.89
N ALA A 136 -7.97 7.84 -7.20
CA ALA A 136 -8.68 8.89 -7.93
C ALA A 136 -10.05 9.21 -7.32
N LYS A 137 -10.79 8.23 -6.83
CA LYS A 137 -12.08 8.42 -6.15
C LYS A 137 -11.96 9.34 -4.93
N TRP A 138 -10.97 9.07 -4.08
CA TRP A 138 -10.70 9.89 -2.90
C TRP A 138 -10.17 11.26 -3.28
N ALA A 139 -9.26 11.32 -4.25
CA ALA A 139 -8.70 12.57 -4.77
C ALA A 139 -9.78 13.48 -5.33
N HIS A 140 -10.71 12.95 -6.12
CA HIS A 140 -11.83 13.72 -6.69
C HIS A 140 -12.73 14.29 -5.58
N ARG A 141 -13.05 13.49 -4.56
CA ARG A 141 -13.81 13.99 -3.39
C ARG A 141 -13.09 15.14 -2.66
N TYR A 142 -11.77 15.02 -2.47
CA TYR A 142 -11.00 16.12 -1.89
C TYR A 142 -10.95 17.35 -2.81
N ALA A 143 -10.78 17.18 -4.11
CA ALA A 143 -10.79 18.28 -5.07
C ALA A 143 -12.15 19.01 -5.09
N GLN A 144 -13.26 18.29 -5.00
CA GLN A 144 -14.60 18.86 -4.85
C GLN A 144 -14.78 19.63 -3.53
N LEU A 145 -14.03 19.29 -2.48
CA LEU A 145 -14.00 20.02 -1.19
C LEU A 145 -13.00 21.20 -1.20
N GLY A 146 -12.37 21.48 -2.32
CA GLY A 146 -11.47 22.62 -2.49
C GLY A 146 -10.00 22.34 -2.22
N PHE A 147 -9.59 21.08 -2.05
CA PHE A 147 -8.19 20.72 -1.87
C PHE A 147 -7.43 20.69 -3.20
N THR A 148 -6.18 21.14 -3.17
CA THR A 148 -5.19 20.68 -4.14
C THR A 148 -4.71 19.28 -3.73
N VAL A 149 -4.73 18.32 -4.65
CA VAL A 149 -4.45 16.91 -4.32
C VAL A 149 -3.16 16.44 -4.98
N LEU A 150 -2.30 15.77 -4.22
CA LEU A 150 -1.11 15.08 -4.72
C LEU A 150 -1.29 13.57 -4.58
N LEU A 151 -1.14 12.85 -5.69
CA LEU A 151 -1.10 11.40 -5.75
C LEU A 151 0.31 10.94 -6.10
N PRO A 152 1.17 10.64 -5.11
CA PRO A 152 2.50 10.12 -5.39
C PRO A 152 2.43 8.68 -5.90
N ALA A 153 3.12 8.37 -6.98
CA ALA A 153 3.52 7.02 -7.29
C ALA A 153 4.59 6.62 -6.27
N GLN A 154 4.30 5.68 -5.38
CA GLN A 154 5.25 5.26 -4.37
C GLN A 154 6.49 4.65 -5.04
N ARG A 155 7.66 4.65 -4.35
CA ARG A 155 8.90 4.08 -4.92
C ARG A 155 8.69 2.69 -5.51
N ALA A 156 9.36 2.41 -6.61
CA ALA A 156 9.28 1.16 -7.36
C ALA A 156 7.91 0.86 -8.02
N HIS A 157 6.97 1.83 -8.03
CA HIS A 157 5.68 1.73 -8.71
C HIS A 157 5.58 2.76 -9.84
N GLU A 158 4.78 2.46 -10.85
CA GLU A 158 4.48 3.31 -12.00
C GLU A 158 5.74 4.00 -12.57
N LEU A 159 5.79 5.33 -12.59
CA LEU A 159 6.89 6.16 -13.12
C LEU A 159 7.98 6.47 -12.08
N SER A 160 7.81 6.07 -10.82
CA SER A 160 8.81 6.25 -9.79
C SER A 160 9.93 5.21 -9.89
N GLU A 161 11.16 5.70 -9.77
CA GLU A 161 12.33 4.81 -9.71
C GLU A 161 12.30 3.95 -8.44
N GLY A 162 13.11 2.91 -8.48
CA GLY A 162 13.29 1.97 -7.39
C GLY A 162 13.30 0.54 -7.89
N ARG A 163 13.59 -0.37 -7.00
CA ARG A 163 13.55 -1.80 -7.24
C ARG A 163 12.80 -2.55 -6.15
N TYR A 164 12.93 -2.10 -4.92
CA TYR A 164 12.37 -2.76 -3.75
C TYR A 164 11.31 -1.90 -3.09
N VAL A 165 10.23 -2.54 -2.71
CA VAL A 165 9.15 -1.93 -1.93
C VAL A 165 9.54 -1.94 -0.45
N GLY A 166 9.36 -0.80 0.23
CA GLY A 166 9.68 -0.62 1.63
C GLY A 166 8.55 -0.97 2.60
N MET A 167 7.39 -1.38 2.07
CA MET A 167 6.20 -1.71 2.87
C MET A 167 5.84 -0.60 3.87
N GLY A 168 5.81 0.63 3.39
CA GLY A 168 5.48 1.81 4.17
C GLY A 168 6.67 2.49 4.86
N LEU A 169 7.78 1.80 5.13
CA LEU A 169 8.92 2.39 5.81
C LEU A 169 9.72 3.34 4.90
N LEU A 170 10.19 2.86 3.75
CA LEU A 170 10.94 3.69 2.81
C LEU A 170 10.02 4.73 2.15
N GLU A 171 8.78 4.35 1.92
CA GLU A 171 7.73 5.22 1.37
C GLU A 171 7.37 6.36 2.33
N SER A 172 7.50 6.18 3.65
CA SER A 172 7.27 7.26 4.61
C SER A 172 8.34 8.36 4.53
N ASP A 173 9.59 8.00 4.26
CA ASP A 173 10.64 8.99 3.98
C ASP A 173 10.36 9.77 2.70
N ASP A 174 9.86 9.09 1.66
CA ASP A 174 9.44 9.74 0.41
C ASP A 174 8.25 10.68 0.64
N LEU A 175 7.27 10.25 1.46
CA LEU A 175 6.11 11.06 1.81
C LEU A 175 6.53 12.36 2.53
N LEU A 176 7.49 12.30 3.46
CA LEU A 176 8.05 13.50 4.09
C LEU A 176 8.73 14.42 3.06
N GLY A 177 9.35 13.85 2.02
CA GLY A 177 9.89 14.60 0.89
C GLY A 177 8.79 15.34 0.12
N TRP A 178 7.67 14.69 -0.18
CA TRP A 178 6.52 15.31 -0.84
C TRP A 178 5.88 16.42 0.02
N VAL A 179 5.74 16.17 1.32
CA VAL A 179 5.28 17.20 2.28
C VAL A 179 6.22 18.41 2.25
N SER A 180 7.54 18.17 2.23
CA SER A 180 8.55 19.23 2.18
C SER A 180 8.48 20.02 0.87
N LEU A 181 8.18 19.36 -0.26
CA LEU A 181 7.99 20.03 -1.55
C LEU A 181 6.80 21.00 -1.51
N ILE A 182 5.66 20.56 -0.95
CA ILE A 182 4.47 21.41 -0.81
C ILE A 182 4.77 22.59 0.12
N THR A 183 5.34 22.33 1.30
CA THR A 183 5.59 23.39 2.30
C THR A 183 6.68 24.38 1.87
N ALA A 184 7.58 23.99 0.99
CA ALA A 184 8.55 24.90 0.38
C ALA A 184 7.89 25.84 -0.65
N ALA A 185 6.88 25.37 -1.37
CA ALA A 185 6.10 26.16 -2.33
C ALA A 185 5.04 27.02 -1.62
N ASP A 186 4.44 26.50 -0.56
CA ASP A 186 3.39 27.13 0.24
C ASP A 186 3.66 26.92 1.74
N PRO A 187 4.33 27.86 2.41
CA PRO A 187 4.64 27.76 3.85
C PRO A 187 3.39 27.69 4.76
N ASP A 188 2.26 28.21 4.31
CA ASP A 188 0.99 28.20 5.03
C ASP A 188 0.14 26.96 4.74
N ALA A 189 0.66 26.02 3.95
CA ALA A 189 -0.04 24.79 3.60
C ALA A 189 -0.57 24.03 4.83
N ARG A 190 -1.80 23.56 4.72
CA ARG A 190 -2.46 22.61 5.64
C ARG A 190 -2.69 21.31 4.91
N ILE A 191 -1.99 20.28 5.31
CA ILE A 191 -1.90 19.02 4.56
C ILE A 191 -2.63 17.91 5.30
N LEU A 192 -3.58 17.27 4.62
CA LEU A 192 -4.19 16.00 5.02
C LEU A 192 -3.41 14.87 4.37
N LEU A 193 -3.01 13.86 5.13
CA LEU A 193 -2.48 12.62 4.60
C LEU A 193 -3.58 11.55 4.56
N HIS A 194 -3.71 10.85 3.44
CA HIS A 194 -4.61 9.71 3.30
C HIS A 194 -3.87 8.56 2.66
N GLY A 195 -3.87 7.41 3.28
CA GLY A 195 -3.22 6.21 2.74
C GLY A 195 -4.13 4.99 2.80
N ASN A 196 -4.06 4.19 1.74
CA ASN A 196 -4.78 2.94 1.62
C ASN A 196 -3.81 1.76 1.74
N SER A 197 -4.13 0.74 2.54
CA SER A 197 -3.35 -0.50 2.67
C SER A 197 -1.87 -0.22 3.00
N MET A 198 -0.92 -0.48 2.10
CA MET A 198 0.49 -0.09 2.26
C MET A 198 0.64 1.43 2.36
N GLY A 199 -0.17 2.21 1.63
CA GLY A 199 -0.22 3.66 1.78
C GLY A 199 -0.67 4.09 3.18
N ALA A 200 -1.56 3.34 3.82
CA ALA A 200 -1.95 3.57 5.22
C ALA A 200 -0.78 3.32 6.18
N ALA A 201 0.01 2.27 5.94
CA ALA A 201 1.24 2.03 6.70
C ALA A 201 2.25 3.17 6.51
N THR A 202 2.42 3.66 5.27
CA THR A 202 3.24 4.82 4.92
C THR A 202 2.84 6.05 5.74
N VAL A 203 1.54 6.37 5.75
CA VAL A 203 0.98 7.52 6.48
C VAL A 203 1.13 7.35 7.99
N MET A 204 0.85 6.16 8.54
CA MET A 204 0.99 5.90 9.99
C MET A 204 2.45 6.01 10.45
N ILE A 205 3.40 5.54 9.64
CA ILE A 205 4.83 5.64 9.97
C ILE A 205 5.28 7.11 9.90
N ALA A 206 4.88 7.84 8.85
CA ALA A 206 5.18 9.26 8.72
C ALA A 206 4.56 10.10 9.85
N ALA A 207 3.33 9.78 10.29
CA ALA A 207 2.65 10.49 11.38
C ALA A 207 3.39 10.39 12.73
N GLY A 208 4.18 9.35 12.93
CA GLY A 208 5.00 9.18 14.13
C GLY A 208 6.45 9.67 13.98
N ASP A 209 6.83 10.22 12.84
CA ASP A 209 8.19 10.71 12.60
C ASP A 209 8.38 12.12 13.17
N ALA A 210 9.46 12.31 13.91
CA ALA A 210 9.79 13.62 14.51
C ALA A 210 10.08 14.73 13.46
N ARG A 211 10.34 14.36 12.22
CA ARG A 211 10.56 15.30 11.09
C ARG A 211 9.24 15.79 10.47
N LEU A 212 8.09 15.23 10.85
CA LEU A 212 6.80 15.63 10.30
C LEU A 212 6.52 17.11 10.63
N PRO A 213 6.34 17.99 9.62
CA PRO A 213 6.12 19.41 9.88
C PRO A 213 4.70 19.67 10.38
N ARG A 214 4.52 20.76 11.10
CA ARG A 214 3.21 21.19 11.64
C ARG A 214 2.15 21.50 10.58
N ASN A 215 2.58 21.61 9.34
CA ASN A 215 1.70 21.78 8.19
C ASN A 215 0.81 20.52 7.95
N VAL A 216 1.23 19.36 8.40
CA VAL A 216 0.39 18.16 8.38
C VAL A 216 -0.58 18.23 9.54
N VAL A 217 -1.86 18.44 9.23
CA VAL A 217 -2.91 18.74 10.21
C VAL A 217 -3.76 17.54 10.59
N ALA A 218 -3.80 16.49 9.78
CA ALA A 218 -4.52 15.25 10.05
C ALA A 218 -4.02 14.11 9.17
N ALA A 219 -4.34 12.86 9.54
CA ALA A 219 -4.03 11.69 8.75
C ALA A 219 -5.17 10.64 8.80
N ILE A 220 -5.37 9.95 7.66
CA ILE A 220 -6.33 8.85 7.50
C ILE A 220 -5.57 7.60 7.11
N SER A 221 -5.77 6.53 7.88
CA SER A 221 -5.26 5.18 7.63
C SER A 221 -6.43 4.28 7.25
N ASP A 222 -6.50 3.89 5.97
CA ASP A 222 -7.53 3.00 5.45
C ASP A 222 -6.97 1.60 5.20
N CYS A 223 -7.53 0.57 5.81
CA CYS A 223 -7.12 -0.84 5.74
C CYS A 223 -5.63 -1.10 6.06
N GLY A 224 -5.03 -0.31 6.98
CA GLY A 224 -3.61 -0.43 7.31
C GLY A 224 -3.28 -1.57 8.26
N TYR A 225 -2.16 -2.29 8.00
CA TYR A 225 -1.62 -3.31 8.92
C TYR A 225 -0.80 -2.69 10.07
N SER A 226 -0.53 -3.48 11.12
CA SER A 226 0.20 -2.99 12.31
C SER A 226 1.72 -3.02 12.17
N SER A 227 2.25 -3.94 11.36
CA SER A 227 3.67 -4.05 11.02
C SER A 227 3.88 -5.00 9.84
N VAL A 228 4.99 -4.86 9.13
CA VAL A 228 5.37 -5.80 8.06
C VAL A 228 5.54 -7.22 8.58
N VAL A 229 6.12 -7.37 9.78
CA VAL A 229 6.29 -8.70 10.40
C VAL A 229 4.94 -9.39 10.60
N SER A 230 3.95 -8.68 11.17
CA SER A 230 2.62 -9.27 11.41
C SER A 230 1.88 -9.56 10.11
N GLN A 231 1.89 -8.61 9.15
CA GLN A 231 1.23 -8.78 7.87
C GLN A 231 1.80 -9.97 7.08
N PHE A 232 3.13 -10.08 6.99
CA PHE A 232 3.76 -11.19 6.27
C PHE A 232 3.61 -12.52 6.99
N THR A 233 3.54 -12.52 8.32
CA THR A 233 3.24 -13.75 9.07
C THR A 233 1.81 -14.22 8.80
N ASP A 234 0.81 -13.34 8.92
CA ASP A 234 -0.59 -13.66 8.62
C ASP A 234 -0.75 -14.16 7.16
N ASN A 235 -0.10 -13.47 6.20
CA ASN A 235 -0.14 -13.89 4.80
C ASN A 235 0.53 -15.25 4.58
N ALA A 236 1.66 -15.52 5.23
CA ALA A 236 2.33 -16.81 5.11
C ALA A 236 1.49 -17.97 5.68
N GLU A 237 0.78 -17.73 6.78
CA GLU A 237 -0.16 -18.69 7.35
C GLU A 237 -1.35 -18.92 6.42
N ALA A 238 -1.97 -17.85 5.92
CA ALA A 238 -3.17 -17.94 5.08
C ALA A 238 -2.86 -18.54 3.70
N MET A 239 -1.86 -18.02 2.98
CA MET A 239 -1.54 -18.42 1.60
C MET A 239 -0.87 -19.79 1.52
N PHE A 240 0.03 -20.11 2.46
CA PHE A 240 0.84 -21.33 2.40
C PHE A 240 0.43 -22.37 3.46
N ARG A 241 -0.60 -22.07 4.28
CA ARG A 241 -1.07 -22.93 5.39
C ARG A 241 0.07 -23.35 6.31
N LEU A 242 1.01 -22.43 6.56
CA LEU A 242 2.14 -22.71 7.44
C LEU A 242 1.71 -22.64 8.91
N PRO A 243 2.25 -23.53 9.76
CA PRO A 243 2.18 -23.33 11.20
C PRO A 243 2.82 -21.99 11.60
N HIS A 244 2.23 -21.30 12.58
CA HIS A 244 2.70 -19.99 13.05
C HIS A 244 4.21 -19.91 13.28
N SER A 245 4.80 -20.89 13.96
CA SER A 245 6.24 -20.93 14.24
C SER A 245 7.11 -20.93 12.98
N LEU A 246 6.66 -21.63 11.92
CA LEU A 246 7.37 -21.66 10.63
C LEU A 246 7.17 -20.35 9.85
N ALA A 247 5.99 -19.76 9.88
CA ALA A 247 5.71 -18.47 9.27
C ALA A 247 6.60 -17.39 9.91
N VAL A 248 6.65 -17.31 11.23
CA VAL A 248 7.53 -16.38 11.97
C VAL A 248 9.01 -16.60 11.63
N LEU A 249 9.47 -17.85 11.58
CA LEU A 249 10.87 -18.15 11.22
C LEU A 249 11.19 -17.68 9.79
N LEU A 250 10.30 -17.96 8.84
CA LEU A 250 10.46 -17.56 7.44
C LEU A 250 10.53 -16.04 7.30
N VAL A 251 9.60 -15.32 7.94
CA VAL A 251 9.55 -13.84 7.93
C VAL A 251 10.81 -13.25 8.57
N LYS A 252 11.29 -13.82 9.67
CA LYS A 252 12.53 -13.39 10.33
C LYS A 252 13.75 -13.57 9.42
N VAL A 253 13.85 -14.69 8.70
CA VAL A 253 14.96 -14.91 7.75
C VAL A 253 14.83 -13.99 6.54
N ALA A 254 13.59 -13.77 6.03
CA ALA A 254 13.34 -12.81 4.95
C ALA A 254 13.65 -11.36 5.35
N SER A 255 13.47 -10.98 6.61
CA SER A 255 13.90 -9.68 7.15
C SER A 255 15.42 -9.45 7.00
N HIS A 256 16.24 -10.48 7.23
CA HIS A 256 17.69 -10.38 6.99
C HIS A 256 18.04 -10.30 5.49
N VAL A 257 17.24 -10.94 4.62
CA VAL A 257 17.40 -10.79 3.18
C VAL A 257 17.06 -9.36 2.75
N SER A 258 15.97 -8.78 3.32
CA SER A 258 15.57 -7.40 3.10
C SER A 258 16.68 -6.41 3.51
N GLU A 259 17.24 -6.56 4.70
CA GLU A 259 18.35 -5.73 5.18
C GLU A 259 19.53 -5.70 4.19
N ARG A 260 19.89 -6.86 3.61
CA ARG A 260 21.00 -6.96 2.66
C ARG A 260 20.69 -6.41 1.28
N LYS A 261 19.43 -6.50 0.81
CA LYS A 261 19.03 -6.14 -0.55
C LYS A 261 18.37 -4.78 -0.66
N ALA A 262 17.50 -4.47 0.28
CA ALA A 262 16.68 -3.26 0.29
C ALA A 262 17.08 -2.26 1.39
N GLY A 263 18.04 -2.60 2.25
CA GLY A 263 18.60 -1.70 3.25
C GLY A 263 17.75 -1.51 4.51
N TYR A 264 16.67 -2.30 4.70
CA TYR A 264 15.84 -2.20 5.90
C TYR A 264 15.42 -3.56 6.43
N ARG A 265 15.10 -3.64 7.71
CA ARG A 265 14.53 -4.83 8.34
C ARG A 265 13.02 -4.70 8.46
N PHE A 266 12.32 -5.82 8.38
CA PHE A 266 10.86 -5.84 8.55
C PHE A 266 10.41 -5.36 9.93
N GLU A 267 11.22 -5.57 10.95
CA GLU A 267 10.98 -5.12 12.31
C GLU A 267 11.03 -3.59 12.47
N ASP A 268 11.66 -2.87 11.53
CA ASP A 268 11.72 -1.42 11.50
C ASP A 268 10.43 -0.83 10.90
N ALA A 269 9.80 -1.55 9.97
CA ALA A 269 8.53 -1.19 9.33
C ALA A 269 7.34 -1.54 10.26
N SER A 270 7.16 -0.74 11.31
CA SER A 270 6.15 -0.97 12.35
C SER A 270 5.31 0.26 12.61
N CYS A 271 4.05 0.23 12.13
CA CYS A 271 3.07 1.29 12.37
C CYS A 271 2.81 1.47 13.88
N VAL A 272 2.71 0.38 14.63
CA VAL A 272 2.52 0.42 16.10
C VAL A 272 3.63 1.18 16.81
N LYS A 273 4.89 1.01 16.39
CA LYS A 273 6.01 1.75 16.99
C LYS A 273 5.91 3.24 16.69
N ALA A 274 5.60 3.59 15.44
CA ALA A 274 5.48 4.97 14.99
C ALA A 274 4.27 5.67 15.63
N LEU A 275 3.11 5.04 15.65
CA LEU A 275 1.88 5.59 16.20
C LEU A 275 1.98 6.00 17.67
N ARG A 276 2.89 5.40 18.45
CA ARG A 276 3.18 5.83 19.82
C ARG A 276 3.74 7.25 19.93
N HIS A 277 4.15 7.81 18.82
CA HIS A 277 4.70 9.17 18.72
C HIS A 277 3.81 10.10 17.87
N ALA A 278 2.75 9.56 17.24
CA ALA A 278 1.83 10.35 16.44
C ALA A 278 0.98 11.26 17.33
N THR A 279 1.02 12.58 17.07
CA THR A 279 0.32 13.60 17.86
C THR A 279 -0.76 14.35 17.07
N ILE A 280 -0.76 14.21 15.74
CA ILE A 280 -1.78 14.81 14.87
C ILE A 280 -3.10 14.04 14.97
N PRO A 281 -4.26 14.66 14.67
CA PRO A 281 -5.54 13.97 14.53
C PRO A 281 -5.43 12.79 13.55
N MET A 282 -5.98 11.63 13.94
CA MET A 282 -5.93 10.43 13.11
C MET A 282 -7.26 9.70 13.03
N MET A 283 -7.64 9.31 11.81
CA MET A 283 -8.75 8.41 11.55
C MET A 283 -8.26 7.06 11.04
N PHE A 284 -8.79 5.99 11.60
CA PHE A 284 -8.51 4.61 11.21
C PHE A 284 -9.79 3.98 10.64
N ILE A 285 -9.72 3.51 9.40
CA ILE A 285 -10.85 2.87 8.70
C ILE A 285 -10.43 1.44 8.35
N HIS A 286 -11.38 0.49 8.39
CA HIS A 286 -11.13 -0.88 7.97
C HIS A 286 -12.40 -1.59 7.52
N GLY A 287 -12.30 -2.42 6.49
CA GLY A 287 -13.35 -3.33 6.06
C GLY A 287 -13.50 -4.51 7.03
N GLY A 288 -14.73 -4.77 7.49
CA GLY A 288 -14.98 -5.85 8.45
C GLY A 288 -14.87 -7.27 7.88
N ALA A 289 -14.91 -7.41 6.54
CA ALA A 289 -14.74 -8.67 5.82
C ALA A 289 -13.38 -8.76 5.09
N ASP A 290 -12.47 -7.85 5.36
CA ASP A 290 -11.14 -7.82 4.76
C ASP A 290 -10.37 -9.13 5.04
N THR A 291 -10.07 -9.87 3.98
CA THR A 291 -9.36 -11.16 4.03
C THR A 291 -7.87 -11.02 3.72
N PHE A 292 -7.42 -9.85 3.21
CA PHE A 292 -6.04 -9.59 2.84
C PHE A 292 -5.25 -8.90 3.96
N VAL A 293 -5.84 -7.88 4.59
CA VAL A 293 -5.31 -7.22 5.79
C VAL A 293 -6.31 -7.44 6.93
N ASN A 294 -5.93 -8.23 7.91
CA ASN A 294 -6.84 -8.67 8.96
C ASN A 294 -7.46 -7.48 9.74
N PRO A 295 -8.81 -7.39 9.85
CA PRO A 295 -9.51 -6.31 10.57
C PRO A 295 -9.08 -6.10 12.03
N LYS A 296 -8.44 -7.12 12.66
CA LYS A 296 -7.83 -6.97 14.01
C LYS A 296 -6.87 -5.78 14.10
N TYR A 297 -6.25 -5.40 12.97
CA TYR A 297 -5.27 -4.32 12.96
C TYR A 297 -5.89 -2.94 13.18
N LEU A 298 -7.18 -2.76 12.92
CA LEU A 298 -7.88 -1.52 13.25
C LEU A 298 -7.73 -1.17 14.74
N ASP A 299 -8.08 -2.12 15.61
CA ASP A 299 -8.00 -1.92 17.06
C ASP A 299 -6.55 -1.81 17.56
N ILE A 300 -5.65 -2.60 16.99
CA ILE A 300 -4.22 -2.58 17.34
C ILE A 300 -3.62 -1.20 17.03
N ASN A 301 -3.86 -0.66 15.83
CA ASN A 301 -3.34 0.64 15.41
C ASN A 301 -3.98 1.79 16.20
N TYR A 302 -5.31 1.78 16.34
CA TYR A 302 -6.05 2.77 17.13
C TYR A 302 -5.53 2.84 18.57
N ASN A 303 -5.36 1.70 19.23
CA ASN A 303 -4.91 1.65 20.63
C ASN A 303 -3.42 2.04 20.78
N ALA A 304 -2.60 1.85 19.73
CA ALA A 304 -1.19 2.25 19.74
C ALA A 304 -0.99 3.76 19.53
N CYS A 305 -1.96 4.45 18.90
CA CYS A 305 -1.86 5.86 18.57
C CYS A 305 -1.86 6.75 19.82
N ALA A 306 -0.84 7.62 19.94
CA ALA A 306 -0.70 8.54 21.04
C ALA A 306 -1.54 9.82 20.88
N SER A 307 -2.07 10.10 19.69
CA SER A 307 -2.97 11.24 19.49
C SER A 307 -4.19 11.12 20.38
N ILE A 308 -4.55 12.23 21.03
CA ILE A 308 -5.79 12.34 21.83
C ILE A 308 -7.02 12.50 20.92
N ASP A 309 -6.81 13.06 19.73
CA ASP A 309 -7.82 13.23 18.69
C ASP A 309 -7.69 12.10 17.67
N ARG A 310 -8.33 10.98 17.98
CA ARG A 310 -8.33 9.81 17.12
C ARG A 310 -9.71 9.14 17.08
N GLU A 311 -10.06 8.71 15.88
CA GLU A 311 -11.30 8.00 15.62
C GLU A 311 -11.03 6.69 14.88
N LYS A 312 -11.96 5.75 14.96
CA LYS A 312 -11.94 4.52 14.16
C LYS A 312 -13.30 4.19 13.60
N LEU A 313 -13.30 3.63 12.38
CA LEU A 313 -14.50 3.19 11.68
C LEU A 313 -14.28 1.78 11.13
N LEU A 314 -15.07 0.81 11.60
CA LEU A 314 -15.19 -0.49 10.99
C LEU A 314 -16.39 -0.49 10.06
N ILE A 315 -16.23 -0.86 8.80
CA ILE A 315 -17.31 -0.95 7.81
C ILE A 315 -17.74 -2.42 7.69
N PRO A 316 -18.87 -2.81 8.31
CA PRO A 316 -19.30 -4.21 8.29
C PRO A 316 -19.52 -4.72 6.87
N GLY A 317 -18.96 -5.89 6.54
CA GLY A 317 -19.13 -6.54 5.25
C GLY A 317 -18.30 -5.96 4.09
N ALA A 318 -17.59 -4.83 4.29
CA ALA A 318 -16.63 -4.34 3.31
C ALA A 318 -15.38 -5.23 3.30
N ASP A 319 -14.87 -5.51 2.11
CA ASP A 319 -13.63 -6.25 1.87
C ASP A 319 -12.42 -5.29 1.88
N HIS A 320 -11.26 -5.73 1.37
CA HIS A 320 -10.08 -4.91 1.24
C HIS A 320 -10.23 -3.97 0.05
N THR A 321 -10.52 -2.68 0.30
CA THR A 321 -10.69 -1.56 -0.67
C THR A 321 -11.65 -1.79 -1.83
#